data_3a62d2078b0691b56f2d68b2ea475733
#
_entry.id   3a62d2078b0691b56f2d68b2ea475733
#
_cell.length_a   1.000
_cell.length_b   1.000
_cell.length_c   1.000
_cell.angle_alpha   90.00
_cell.angle_beta   90.00
_cell.angle_gamma   90.00
#
_symmetry.space_group_name_H-M   'P 1'
#
loop_
_entity.id
_entity.type
_entity.pdbx_description
1 polymer ?
#
loop_
_entity_poly.entity_id
_entity_poly.type
_entity_poly.pdbx_seq_one_letter_code
_entity_poly.pdbx_strand_id
1 'polypeptide(L)'
;YELSNLYVRNKQAEQGIEIFQKYLELLGDKADISDRYMLGTKYLAAYQQQDITPEKKAEFFTKADEAFKAVIESGAENRLPIVLAYQQRARLNNTDTQKPLDIVRDYYQKVIEESNAPEVEAKAKNARFEACRYLFFYYVAIDTPNKEEATKYAEIAKGINPEDNFVKAAFEHIATM
;
A
#
# COMPACT_ATOMS: atom_id res chain seq x y z
N TYR A 1 21.24 -7.71 -3.79
CA TYR A 1 19.91 -7.25 -4.19
C TYR A 1 19.23 -8.22 -5.16
N GLU A 2 19.77 -8.44 -6.36
CA GLU A 2 19.22 -9.31 -7.41
C GLU A 2 18.98 -10.76 -6.94
N LEU A 3 19.97 -11.35 -6.23
CA LEU A 3 19.88 -12.69 -5.70
C LEU A 3 18.67 -12.86 -4.75
N SER A 4 18.45 -11.90 -3.86
CA SER A 4 17.30 -11.90 -2.95
C SER A 4 15.95 -11.91 -3.71
N ASN A 5 15.84 -11.12 -4.79
CA ASN A 5 14.64 -11.10 -5.62
C ASN A 5 14.39 -12.45 -6.31
N LEU A 6 15.46 -13.11 -6.75
CA LEU A 6 15.39 -14.44 -7.39
C LEU A 6 14.85 -15.50 -6.43
N TYR A 7 15.33 -15.50 -5.19
CA TYR A 7 14.84 -16.42 -4.15
C TYR A 7 13.34 -16.20 -3.86
N VAL A 8 12.91 -14.93 -3.70
CA VAL A 8 11.49 -14.62 -3.47
C VAL A 8 10.61 -15.10 -4.63
N ARG A 9 11.03 -14.88 -5.89
CA ARG A 9 10.31 -15.35 -7.08
C ARG A 9 10.23 -16.88 -7.15
N ASN A 10 11.25 -17.58 -6.67
CA ASN A 10 11.28 -19.04 -6.63
C ASN A 10 10.58 -19.65 -5.40
N LYS A 11 9.73 -18.89 -4.71
CA LYS A 11 9.00 -19.30 -3.50
C LYS A 11 9.91 -19.65 -2.31
N GLN A 12 11.13 -19.14 -2.29
CA GLN A 12 12.11 -19.29 -1.22
C GLN A 12 12.24 -17.96 -0.47
N ALA A 13 11.10 -17.41 -0.01
CA ALA A 13 11.04 -16.06 0.52
C ALA A 13 11.91 -15.86 1.77
N GLU A 14 12.00 -16.85 2.68
CA GLU A 14 12.84 -16.76 3.87
C GLU A 14 14.31 -16.55 3.51
N GLN A 15 14.85 -17.35 2.57
CA GLN A 15 16.22 -17.20 2.09
C GLN A 15 16.43 -15.84 1.40
N GLY A 16 15.44 -15.39 0.63
CA GLY A 16 15.45 -14.06 0.03
C GLY A 16 15.49 -12.94 1.06
N ILE A 17 14.77 -13.07 2.17
CA ILE A 17 14.79 -12.13 3.29
C ILE A 17 16.17 -12.12 3.96
N GLU A 18 16.71 -13.28 4.32
CA GLU A 18 18.03 -13.38 4.95
C GLU A 18 19.15 -12.73 4.10
N ILE A 19 19.15 -13.00 2.78
CA ILE A 19 20.09 -12.38 1.86
C ILE A 19 19.92 -10.85 1.82
N PHE A 20 18.68 -10.36 1.86
CA PHE A 20 18.43 -8.94 1.84
C PHE A 20 18.80 -8.26 3.15
N GLN A 21 18.59 -8.90 4.28
CA GLN A 21 19.05 -8.41 5.57
C GLN A 21 20.58 -8.28 5.63
N LYS A 22 21.32 -9.30 5.14
CA LYS A 22 22.78 -9.21 5.01
C LYS A 22 23.22 -8.07 4.08
N TYR A 23 22.48 -7.84 3.01
CA TYR A 23 22.74 -6.69 2.13
C TYR A 23 22.58 -5.37 2.88
N LEU A 24 21.50 -5.20 3.67
CA LEU A 24 21.30 -4.00 4.49
C LEU A 24 22.39 -3.82 5.56
N GLU A 25 22.83 -4.93 6.20
CA GLU A 25 23.96 -4.91 7.14
C GLU A 25 25.25 -4.42 6.50
N LEU A 26 25.56 -4.86 5.27
CA LEU A 26 26.72 -4.42 4.50
C LEU A 26 26.64 -2.97 4.07
N LEU A 27 25.45 -2.45 3.79
CA LEU A 27 25.24 -1.03 3.49
C LEU A 27 25.41 -0.16 4.74
N GLY A 28 25.02 -0.65 5.91
CA GLY A 28 25.06 0.10 7.16
C GLY A 28 24.32 1.43 7.03
N ASP A 29 25.00 2.54 7.33
CA ASP A 29 24.44 3.90 7.25
C ASP A 29 24.15 4.37 5.82
N LYS A 30 24.58 3.65 4.80
CA LYS A 30 24.29 3.96 3.39
C LYS A 30 22.93 3.40 2.94
N ALA A 31 22.30 2.53 3.75
CA ALA A 31 20.97 2.04 3.44
C ALA A 31 19.95 3.17 3.50
N ASP A 32 19.29 3.43 2.37
CA ASP A 32 18.28 4.48 2.28
C ASP A 32 16.87 3.97 2.64
N ILE A 33 15.91 4.88 2.60
CA ILE A 33 14.51 4.57 2.92
C ILE A 33 13.91 3.59 1.90
N SER A 34 14.36 3.61 0.64
CA SER A 34 13.88 2.69 -0.39
C SER A 34 14.36 1.27 -0.11
N ASP A 35 15.57 1.10 0.36
CA ASP A 35 16.09 -0.19 0.80
C ASP A 35 15.26 -0.76 1.96
N ARG A 36 14.92 0.09 2.94
CA ARG A 36 14.07 -0.31 4.07
C ARG A 36 12.65 -0.68 3.63
N TYR A 37 12.07 0.08 2.70
CA TYR A 37 10.79 -0.25 2.07
C TYR A 37 10.84 -1.62 1.37
N MET A 38 11.93 -1.90 0.66
CA MET A 38 12.12 -3.19 -0.02
C MET A 38 12.18 -4.38 0.94
N LEU A 39 12.69 -4.22 2.16
CA LEU A 39 12.61 -5.27 3.18
C LEU A 39 11.15 -5.59 3.54
N GLY A 40 10.32 -4.57 3.74
CA GLY A 40 8.89 -4.74 3.97
C GLY A 40 8.19 -5.51 2.84
N THR A 41 8.54 -5.19 1.57
CA THR A 41 7.97 -5.92 0.42
C THR A 41 8.37 -7.39 0.36
N LYS A 42 9.55 -7.75 0.86
CA LYS A 42 9.97 -9.17 0.94
C LYS A 42 9.22 -9.93 2.02
N TYR A 43 8.99 -9.34 3.18
CA TYR A 43 8.12 -9.92 4.20
C TYR A 43 6.68 -10.07 3.70
N LEU A 44 6.16 -9.07 2.98
CA LEU A 44 4.84 -9.15 2.36
C LEU A 44 4.75 -10.28 1.33
N ALA A 45 5.77 -10.45 0.49
CA ALA A 45 5.84 -11.55 -0.46
C ALA A 45 5.88 -12.93 0.24
N ALA A 46 6.58 -13.03 1.38
CA ALA A 46 6.59 -14.23 2.21
C ALA A 46 5.19 -14.50 2.81
N TYR A 47 4.53 -13.49 3.35
CA TYR A 47 3.16 -13.57 3.87
C TYR A 47 2.15 -14.07 2.83
N GLN A 48 2.32 -13.70 1.56
CA GLN A 48 1.43 -14.06 0.44
C GLN A 48 1.66 -15.48 -0.09
N GLN A 49 2.67 -16.20 0.36
CA GLN A 49 2.88 -17.59 -0.05
C GLN A 49 1.76 -18.50 0.47
N GLN A 50 1.35 -19.46 -0.37
CA GLN A 50 0.24 -20.36 -0.04
C GLN A 50 0.66 -21.49 0.91
N ASP A 51 1.90 -21.97 0.79
CA ASP A 51 2.39 -23.17 1.46
C ASP A 51 3.19 -22.85 2.74
N ILE A 52 2.67 -21.93 3.57
CA ILE A 52 3.27 -21.56 4.87
C ILE A 52 2.32 -21.84 6.03
N THR A 53 2.88 -22.15 7.21
CA THR A 53 2.05 -22.38 8.39
C THR A 53 1.36 -21.11 8.88
N PRO A 54 0.23 -21.22 9.60
CA PRO A 54 -0.46 -20.05 10.16
C PRO A 54 0.45 -19.19 11.05
N GLU A 55 1.35 -19.81 11.83
CA GLU A 55 2.30 -19.14 12.70
C GLU A 55 3.29 -18.29 11.91
N LYS A 56 3.89 -18.86 10.84
CA LYS A 56 4.77 -18.12 9.94
C LYS A 56 4.05 -17.01 9.20
N LYS A 57 2.79 -17.25 8.82
CA LYS A 57 1.95 -16.24 8.18
C LYS A 57 1.73 -15.05 9.11
N ALA A 58 1.42 -15.28 10.38
CA ALA A 58 1.28 -14.25 11.39
C ALA A 58 2.61 -13.50 11.64
N GLU A 59 3.73 -14.22 11.69
CA GLU A 59 5.07 -13.64 11.83
C GLU A 59 5.39 -12.71 10.67
N PHE A 60 5.19 -13.15 9.41
CA PHE A 60 5.49 -12.33 8.23
C PHE A 60 4.56 -11.14 8.10
N PHE A 61 3.28 -11.28 8.49
CA PHE A 61 2.37 -10.14 8.60
C PHE A 61 2.93 -9.07 9.53
N THR A 62 3.31 -9.46 10.75
CA THR A 62 3.84 -8.53 11.76
C THR A 62 5.13 -7.86 11.27
N LYS A 63 6.08 -8.63 10.75
CA LYS A 63 7.35 -8.10 10.23
C LYS A 63 7.15 -7.16 9.02
N ALA A 64 6.20 -7.46 8.14
CA ALA A 64 5.88 -6.57 7.02
C ALA A 64 5.28 -5.25 7.53
N ASP A 65 4.31 -5.30 8.46
CA ASP A 65 3.68 -4.09 9.01
C ASP A 65 4.69 -3.23 9.78
N GLU A 66 5.54 -3.83 10.61
CA GLU A 66 6.62 -3.14 11.34
C GLU A 66 7.64 -2.48 10.39
N ALA A 67 8.04 -3.16 9.32
CA ALA A 67 8.96 -2.62 8.34
C ALA A 67 8.36 -1.41 7.61
N PHE A 68 7.10 -1.48 7.16
CA PHE A 68 6.42 -0.34 6.54
C PHE A 68 6.17 0.79 7.53
N LYS A 69 5.83 0.47 8.79
CA LYS A 69 5.70 1.47 9.85
C LYS A 69 7.02 2.23 10.07
N ALA A 70 8.14 1.54 10.14
CA ALA A 70 9.46 2.16 10.27
C ALA A 70 9.81 3.09 9.08
N VAL A 71 9.39 2.74 7.86
CA VAL A 71 9.52 3.61 6.67
C VAL A 71 8.71 4.89 6.85
N ILE A 72 7.47 4.79 7.31
CA ILE A 72 6.58 5.94 7.55
C ILE A 72 7.15 6.87 8.63
N GLU A 73 7.62 6.30 9.72
CA GLU A 73 8.13 7.03 10.89
C GLU A 73 9.53 7.61 10.69
N SER A 74 10.21 7.27 9.60
CA SER A 74 11.58 7.73 9.32
C SER A 74 11.69 9.24 9.11
N GLY A 75 10.60 9.92 8.75
CA GLY A 75 10.60 11.35 8.41
C GLY A 75 11.45 11.72 7.19
N ALA A 76 11.81 10.74 6.34
CA ALA A 76 12.68 10.97 5.19
C ALA A 76 12.08 11.97 4.19
N GLU A 77 12.94 12.77 3.57
CA GLU A 77 12.54 13.74 2.53
C GLU A 77 11.99 13.05 1.28
N ASN A 78 12.54 11.87 0.92
CA ASN A 78 11.99 11.07 -0.18
C ASN A 78 10.65 10.47 0.21
N ARG A 79 9.56 11.13 -0.19
CA ARG A 79 8.19 10.77 0.19
C ARG A 79 7.63 9.54 -0.52
N LEU A 80 8.17 9.15 -1.68
CA LEU A 80 7.61 8.04 -2.46
C LEU A 80 7.58 6.70 -1.70
N PRO A 81 8.66 6.25 -1.02
CA PRO A 81 8.60 5.04 -0.20
C PRO A 81 7.57 5.12 0.94
N ILE A 82 7.35 6.31 1.51
CA ILE A 82 6.35 6.55 2.57
C ILE A 82 4.94 6.35 2.01
N VAL A 83 4.62 6.95 0.87
CA VAL A 83 3.33 6.76 0.18
C VAL A 83 3.07 5.29 -0.11
N LEU A 84 4.09 4.60 -0.66
CA LEU A 84 3.98 3.18 -0.97
C LEU A 84 3.87 2.32 0.30
N ALA A 85 4.52 2.70 1.40
CA ALA A 85 4.39 1.99 2.68
C ALA A 85 2.97 2.12 3.26
N TYR A 86 2.34 3.30 3.19
CA TYR A 86 0.92 3.46 3.53
C TYR A 86 0.02 2.57 2.65
N GLN A 87 0.25 2.54 1.34
CA GLN A 87 -0.49 1.65 0.43
C GLN A 87 -0.35 0.17 0.82
N GLN A 88 0.86 -0.29 1.13
CA GLN A 88 1.08 -1.68 1.52
C GLN A 88 0.42 -2.01 2.86
N ARG A 89 0.45 -1.09 3.83
CA ARG A 89 -0.27 -1.26 5.10
C ARG A 89 -1.79 -1.30 4.89
N ALA A 90 -2.33 -0.48 4.00
CA ALA A 90 -3.74 -0.56 3.63
C ALA A 90 -4.09 -1.94 3.06
N ARG A 91 -3.32 -2.44 2.10
CA ARG A 91 -3.53 -3.77 1.50
C ARG A 91 -3.39 -4.91 2.51
N LEU A 92 -2.39 -4.84 3.37
CA LEU A 92 -2.11 -5.84 4.40
C LEU A 92 -3.27 -5.96 5.40
N ASN A 93 -3.87 -4.83 5.78
CA ASN A 93 -4.96 -4.75 6.74
C ASN A 93 -6.37 -4.86 6.11
N ASN A 94 -6.48 -4.92 4.78
CA ASN A 94 -7.76 -5.10 4.09
C ASN A 94 -8.17 -6.58 4.09
N THR A 95 -8.53 -7.08 5.27
CA THR A 95 -8.86 -8.50 5.51
C THR A 95 -10.30 -8.86 5.21
N ASP A 96 -11.19 -7.88 5.06
CA ASP A 96 -12.59 -8.06 4.68
C ASP A 96 -12.90 -7.28 3.40
N THR A 97 -13.19 -7.98 2.31
CA THR A 97 -13.52 -7.37 1.02
C THR A 97 -15.01 -7.05 0.85
N GLN A 98 -15.84 -7.49 1.79
CA GLN A 98 -17.29 -7.24 1.77
C GLN A 98 -17.67 -6.01 2.60
N LYS A 99 -16.87 -5.69 3.61
CA LYS A 99 -17.11 -4.58 4.52
C LYS A 99 -15.89 -3.65 4.56
N PRO A 100 -16.07 -2.34 4.34
CA PRO A 100 -14.96 -1.39 4.43
C PRO A 100 -14.49 -1.24 5.89
N LEU A 101 -13.17 -1.11 6.08
CA LEU A 101 -12.52 -1.02 7.38
C LEU A 101 -11.94 0.37 7.61
N ASP A 102 -12.17 0.95 8.80
CA ASP A 102 -11.68 2.28 9.18
C ASP A 102 -10.16 2.38 9.09
N ILE A 103 -9.44 1.37 9.58
CA ILE A 103 -7.97 1.36 9.53
C ILE A 103 -7.43 1.42 8.09
N VAL A 104 -8.12 0.77 7.16
CA VAL A 104 -7.74 0.78 5.73
C VAL A 104 -8.06 2.13 5.10
N ARG A 105 -9.23 2.73 5.45
CA ARG A 105 -9.56 4.10 5.07
C ARG A 105 -8.46 5.07 5.49
N ASP A 106 -8.04 5.01 6.75
CA ASP A 106 -7.05 5.93 7.31
C ASP A 106 -5.70 5.83 6.58
N TYR A 107 -5.25 4.62 6.25
CA TYR A 107 -4.04 4.44 5.45
C TYR A 107 -4.19 4.98 4.02
N TYR A 108 -5.33 4.75 3.35
CA TYR A 108 -5.52 5.28 2.00
C TYR A 108 -5.71 6.80 1.98
N GLN A 109 -6.27 7.41 3.03
CA GLN A 109 -6.28 8.88 3.18
C GLN A 109 -4.84 9.41 3.24
N LYS A 110 -3.94 8.73 3.98
CA LYS A 110 -2.52 9.10 4.02
C LYS A 110 -1.83 8.92 2.67
N VAL A 111 -2.18 7.90 1.88
CA VAL A 111 -1.69 7.79 0.48
C VAL A 111 -2.03 9.04 -0.32
N ILE A 112 -3.26 9.55 -0.24
CA ILE A 112 -3.69 10.77 -0.94
C ILE A 112 -2.93 12.00 -0.43
N GLU A 113 -2.87 12.19 0.91
CA GLU A 113 -2.21 13.34 1.53
C GLU A 113 -0.73 13.44 1.15
N GLU A 114 0.02 12.33 1.36
CA GLU A 114 1.47 12.28 1.16
C GLU A 114 1.90 12.31 -0.31
N SER A 115 1.01 11.94 -1.21
CA SER A 115 1.28 11.94 -2.66
C SER A 115 0.93 13.24 -3.37
N ASN A 116 0.49 14.29 -2.66
CA ASN A 116 0.19 15.59 -3.27
C ASN A 116 1.44 16.40 -3.63
N ALA A 117 2.62 16.01 -3.16
CA ALA A 117 3.86 16.67 -3.53
C ALA A 117 4.16 16.43 -5.03
N PRO A 118 4.46 17.49 -5.82
CA PRO A 118 4.61 17.36 -7.29
C PRO A 118 5.66 16.33 -7.73
N GLU A 119 6.73 16.17 -6.95
CA GLU A 119 7.81 15.23 -7.22
C GLU A 119 7.40 13.75 -7.01
N VAL A 120 6.31 13.53 -6.28
CA VAL A 120 5.79 12.19 -5.95
C VAL A 120 4.56 11.85 -6.78
N GLU A 121 3.73 12.82 -7.11
CA GLU A 121 2.40 12.64 -7.71
C GLU A 121 2.44 11.73 -8.94
N ALA A 122 3.33 12.00 -9.89
CA ALA A 122 3.43 11.22 -11.12
C ALA A 122 3.86 9.76 -10.84
N LYS A 123 4.78 9.54 -9.88
CA LYS A 123 5.30 8.22 -9.50
C LYS A 123 4.30 7.43 -8.66
N ALA A 124 3.48 8.11 -7.87
CA ALA A 124 2.46 7.52 -7.00
C ALA A 124 1.09 7.37 -7.68
N LYS A 125 0.96 7.68 -8.96
CA LYS A 125 -0.31 7.70 -9.71
C LYS A 125 -1.17 6.47 -9.47
N ASN A 126 -0.59 5.27 -9.54
CA ASN A 126 -1.31 4.01 -9.33
C ASN A 126 -1.75 3.82 -7.87
N ALA A 127 -0.90 4.21 -6.91
CA ALA A 127 -1.25 4.14 -5.48
C ALA A 127 -2.40 5.11 -5.16
N ARG A 128 -2.37 6.33 -5.71
CA ARG A 128 -3.45 7.32 -5.58
C ARG A 128 -4.76 6.81 -6.16
N PHE A 129 -4.71 6.22 -7.36
CA PHE A 129 -5.91 5.70 -8.00
C PHE A 129 -6.55 4.56 -7.20
N GLU A 130 -5.73 3.64 -6.70
CA GLU A 130 -6.18 2.56 -5.81
C GLU A 130 -6.81 3.11 -4.52
N ALA A 131 -6.17 4.11 -3.90
CA ALA A 131 -6.68 4.77 -2.71
C ALA A 131 -8.06 5.41 -2.98
N CYS A 132 -8.21 6.11 -4.11
CA CYS A 132 -9.49 6.72 -4.49
C CYS A 132 -10.60 5.67 -4.65
N ARG A 133 -10.29 4.52 -5.27
CA ARG A 133 -11.27 3.42 -5.42
C ARG A 133 -11.76 2.88 -4.08
N TYR A 134 -10.83 2.64 -3.15
CA TYR A 134 -11.20 2.15 -1.83
C TYR A 134 -11.98 3.20 -1.03
N LEU A 135 -11.52 4.46 -1.03
CA LEU A 135 -12.16 5.54 -0.28
C LEU A 135 -13.57 5.83 -0.81
N PHE A 136 -13.76 5.80 -2.13
CA PHE A 136 -15.10 5.86 -2.72
C PHE A 136 -15.98 4.73 -2.18
N PHE A 137 -15.51 3.46 -2.28
CA PHE A 137 -16.24 2.30 -1.77
C PHE A 137 -16.56 2.45 -0.28
N TYR A 138 -15.58 2.87 0.53
CA TYR A 138 -15.78 3.10 1.96
C TYR A 138 -16.95 4.06 2.21
N TYR A 139 -16.93 5.25 1.62
CA TYR A 139 -17.94 6.29 1.88
C TYR A 139 -19.32 5.99 1.28
N VAL A 140 -19.40 5.08 0.35
CA VAL A 140 -20.67 4.58 -0.20
C VAL A 140 -21.25 3.46 0.67
N ALA A 141 -20.41 2.60 1.26
CA ALA A 141 -20.82 1.36 1.90
C ALA A 141 -20.98 1.44 3.43
N ILE A 142 -20.60 2.55 4.08
CA ILE A 142 -20.86 2.77 5.51
C ILE A 142 -22.35 2.96 5.80
N ASP A 143 -22.77 2.73 7.04
CA ASP A 143 -24.19 2.78 7.47
C ASP A 143 -24.89 4.10 7.12
N THR A 144 -24.15 5.20 7.09
CA THR A 144 -24.64 6.51 6.62
C THR A 144 -23.75 6.98 5.46
N PRO A 145 -24.12 6.68 4.22
CA PRO A 145 -23.32 7.05 3.05
C PRO A 145 -23.02 8.54 3.00
N ASN A 146 -21.77 8.86 2.67
CA ASN A 146 -21.30 10.25 2.55
C ASN A 146 -21.05 10.61 1.09
N LYS A 147 -22.05 11.20 0.44
CA LYS A 147 -22.02 11.61 -0.96
C LYS A 147 -20.89 12.61 -1.25
N GLU A 148 -20.63 13.56 -0.36
CA GLU A 148 -19.59 14.58 -0.55
C GLU A 148 -18.21 13.97 -0.62
N GLU A 149 -17.85 13.14 0.38
CA GLU A 149 -16.54 12.44 0.39
C GLU A 149 -16.43 11.44 -0.77
N ALA A 150 -17.49 10.69 -1.11
CA ALA A 150 -17.49 9.80 -2.26
C ALA A 150 -17.22 10.59 -3.57
N THR A 151 -17.89 11.73 -3.76
CA THR A 151 -17.67 12.59 -4.93
C THR A 151 -16.24 13.10 -5.01
N LYS A 152 -15.66 13.55 -3.91
CA LYS A 152 -14.27 14.02 -3.83
C LYS A 152 -13.28 12.98 -4.36
N TYR A 153 -13.39 11.71 -3.93
CA TYR A 153 -12.47 10.66 -4.38
C TYR A 153 -12.74 10.20 -5.82
N ALA A 154 -13.99 10.25 -6.28
CA ALA A 154 -14.32 10.02 -7.69
C ALA A 154 -13.71 11.09 -8.61
N GLU A 155 -13.74 12.36 -8.21
CA GLU A 155 -13.13 13.48 -8.99
C GLU A 155 -11.60 13.36 -9.02
N ILE A 156 -10.95 13.00 -7.90
CA ILE A 156 -9.49 12.73 -7.91
C ILE A 156 -9.16 11.58 -8.87
N ALA A 157 -9.91 10.47 -8.81
CA ALA A 157 -9.71 9.33 -9.69
C ALA A 157 -9.90 9.72 -11.17
N LYS A 158 -10.91 10.52 -11.49
CA LYS A 158 -11.17 11.05 -12.83
C LYS A 158 -10.00 11.89 -13.35
N GLY A 159 -9.40 12.74 -12.51
CA GLY A 159 -8.20 13.50 -12.87
C GLY A 159 -7.00 12.60 -13.18
N ILE A 160 -6.94 11.40 -12.60
CA ILE A 160 -5.87 10.42 -12.84
C ILE A 160 -6.10 9.60 -14.11
N ASN A 161 -7.31 9.05 -14.28
CA ASN A 161 -7.69 8.19 -15.41
C ASN A 161 -9.19 8.33 -15.73
N PRO A 162 -9.58 9.33 -16.54
CA PRO A 162 -10.99 9.63 -16.81
C PRO A 162 -11.74 8.52 -17.55
N GLU A 163 -11.03 7.67 -18.30
CA GLU A 163 -11.64 6.60 -19.10
C GLU A 163 -11.80 5.27 -18.32
N ASP A 164 -11.33 5.21 -17.09
CA ASP A 164 -11.45 3.98 -16.29
C ASP A 164 -12.91 3.64 -15.99
N ASN A 165 -13.27 2.37 -16.10
CA ASN A 165 -14.63 1.90 -15.85
C ASN A 165 -15.11 2.19 -14.42
N PHE A 166 -14.20 2.17 -13.44
CA PHE A 166 -14.54 2.56 -12.08
C PHE A 166 -15.02 4.01 -12.03
N VAL A 167 -14.34 4.93 -12.71
CA VAL A 167 -14.71 6.36 -12.70
C VAL A 167 -16.11 6.55 -13.27
N LYS A 168 -16.43 5.92 -14.39
CA LYS A 168 -17.76 5.99 -15.02
C LYS A 168 -18.84 5.47 -14.06
N ALA A 169 -18.64 4.27 -13.50
CA ALA A 169 -19.57 3.65 -12.54
C ALA A 169 -19.73 4.48 -11.25
N ALA A 170 -18.65 5.10 -10.75
CA ALA A 170 -18.71 5.95 -9.56
C ALA A 170 -19.61 7.15 -9.75
N PHE A 171 -19.52 7.86 -10.88
CA PHE A 171 -20.39 9.01 -11.16
C PHE A 171 -21.86 8.61 -11.41
N GLU A 172 -22.10 7.46 -12.06
CA GLU A 172 -23.46 6.90 -12.18
C GLU A 172 -24.05 6.62 -10.78
N HIS A 173 -23.27 6.03 -9.89
CA HIS A 173 -23.72 5.74 -8.52
C HIS A 173 -23.98 7.02 -7.72
N ILE A 174 -23.08 8.01 -7.76
CA ILE A 174 -23.26 9.32 -7.09
C ILE A 174 -24.55 10.01 -7.54
N ALA A 175 -24.94 9.87 -8.81
CA ALA A 175 -26.16 10.47 -9.33
C ALA A 175 -27.43 9.89 -8.68
N THR A 176 -27.36 8.68 -8.13
CA THR A 176 -28.47 7.97 -7.48
C THR A 176 -28.46 8.07 -5.95
N MET A 177 -27.37 8.50 -5.33
CA MET A 177 -27.29 8.82 -3.90
C MET A 177 -28.04 10.14 -3.58
#